data_33a3ba866562823428cabcc12da2440f
#
_entry.id   33a3ba866562823428cabcc12da2440f
#
_cell.length_a   1.000
_cell.length_b   1.000
_cell.length_c   1.000
_cell.angle_alpha   90.00
_cell.angle_beta   90.00
_cell.angle_gamma   90.00
#
_symmetry.space_group_name_H-M   'P 1'
#
loop_
_entity.id
_entity.type
_entity.pdbx_description
1 polymer ?
#
loop_
_entity_poly.entity_id
_entity_poly.type
_entity_poly.pdbx_seq_one_letter_code
_entity_poly.pdbx_strand_id
1 'polypeptide(L)'
;MKCLSIKSILLLIGLTLILPIFANAAQTPNKLAVATFAGGCFWCTESDFEKLDGVLQVISGYSGGEKKNPTYKEVASGRTKHTEAIQVYYDPDVISYEGLLHRLWRVMNPVDGDGQFVDRGKQYRPAVYYHNAAQKEVIEKSIADLKKTGKYSSPLATEISPLTSFYPAEDYHQDYHTKNPIRYSYYRNGSGRDRYLNGVWGEDYKFDYSVFRNQASLADEPAARFVKPTEHYLKSSLSPLQYKVTQEDGTERAFDNEFWNEKRAGIYIDIVSGEPLFSSADKFKSGTGWPSFTQPIKGVSIIEKVDTSFFMKRVEVRSPVADSHLGHLFPDGPAPTGLRYCINSASLKFIPKEEMAAQGYAAYLDLIE
;
A
#
# COMPACT_ATOMS: atom_id res chain seq x y z
N MET A 1 -19.33 23.17 86.11
CA MET A 1 -20.35 22.30 85.54
C MET A 1 -20.87 22.91 84.25
N LYS A 2 -20.27 22.56 83.12
CA LYS A 2 -20.76 22.87 81.77
C LYS A 2 -20.23 21.81 80.80
N CYS A 3 -21.14 21.04 80.25
CA CYS A 3 -20.92 20.05 79.20
C CYS A 3 -20.45 20.74 77.91
N LEU A 4 -19.33 20.29 77.33
CA LEU A 4 -18.96 20.64 75.95
C LEU A 4 -19.17 19.44 75.05
N SER A 5 -20.04 19.62 74.08
CA SER A 5 -20.37 18.69 73.02
C SER A 5 -19.31 18.73 71.91
N ILE A 6 -18.68 17.60 71.60
CA ILE A 6 -17.75 17.45 70.49
C ILE A 6 -18.54 17.00 69.26
N LYS A 7 -18.64 17.86 68.25
CA LYS A 7 -19.18 17.53 66.94
C LYS A 7 -18.11 16.84 66.10
N SER A 8 -18.32 15.57 65.78
CA SER A 8 -17.51 14.81 64.83
C SER A 8 -17.80 15.29 63.41
N ILE A 9 -16.82 15.81 62.73
CA ILE A 9 -16.85 16.13 61.30
C ILE A 9 -16.36 14.86 60.57
N LEU A 10 -17.23 14.17 59.87
CA LEU A 10 -16.86 13.11 58.90
C LEU A 10 -16.37 13.77 57.64
N LEU A 11 -15.06 13.61 57.33
CA LEU A 11 -14.47 14.01 56.10
C LEU A 11 -14.66 12.84 55.09
N LEU A 12 -15.58 12.97 54.13
CA LEU A 12 -15.72 12.07 53.00
C LEU A 12 -14.58 12.37 52.02
N ILE A 13 -13.56 11.52 52.00
CA ILE A 13 -12.54 11.52 50.94
C ILE A 13 -13.14 10.77 49.75
N GLY A 14 -13.60 11.54 48.76
CA GLY A 14 -14.03 11.00 47.48
C GLY A 14 -12.80 10.49 46.69
N LEU A 15 -12.66 9.18 46.66
CA LEU A 15 -11.63 8.50 45.82
C LEU A 15 -12.14 8.52 44.37
N THR A 16 -11.74 9.52 43.57
CA THR A 16 -11.96 9.53 42.14
C THR A 16 -11.04 8.49 41.50
N LEU A 17 -11.60 7.33 41.14
CA LEU A 17 -10.94 6.38 40.26
C LEU A 17 -10.77 7.03 38.88
N ILE A 18 -9.57 7.51 38.59
CA ILE A 18 -9.16 7.85 37.22
C ILE A 18 -8.89 6.51 36.52
N LEU A 19 -9.88 6.01 35.80
CA LEU A 19 -9.67 4.92 34.83
C LEU A 19 -8.80 5.47 33.69
N PRO A 20 -7.68 4.85 33.36
CA PRO A 20 -6.93 5.23 32.17
C PRO A 20 -7.83 4.96 30.96
N ILE A 21 -8.17 6.01 30.22
CA ILE A 21 -8.76 5.89 28.89
C ILE A 21 -7.64 5.33 28.02
N PHE A 22 -7.62 4.02 27.83
CA PHE A 22 -6.87 3.44 26.73
C PHE A 22 -7.55 3.93 25.45
N ALA A 23 -6.97 4.96 24.85
CA ALA A 23 -7.28 5.30 23.48
C ALA A 23 -6.80 4.10 22.63
N ASN A 24 -7.74 3.20 22.30
CA ASN A 24 -7.51 2.22 21.27
C ASN A 24 -7.25 3.00 19.98
N ALA A 25 -5.97 3.07 19.59
CA ALA A 25 -5.62 3.51 18.25
C ALA A 25 -6.30 2.54 17.29
N ALA A 26 -7.33 3.00 16.59
CA ALA A 26 -7.97 2.27 15.52
C ALA A 26 -6.87 1.88 14.53
N GLN A 27 -6.58 0.58 14.40
CA GLN A 27 -5.68 0.09 13.37
C GLN A 27 -6.29 0.46 12.01
N THR A 28 -5.65 1.39 11.34
CA THR A 28 -6.04 1.78 9.98
C THR A 28 -5.75 0.61 9.05
N PRO A 29 -6.69 0.29 8.13
CA PRO A 29 -6.55 -0.85 7.22
C PRO A 29 -5.33 -0.71 6.32
N ASN A 30 -4.80 -1.84 5.86
CA ASN A 30 -3.62 -2.06 5.02
C ASN A 30 -3.19 -0.82 4.23
N LYS A 31 -2.20 -0.10 4.75
CA LYS A 31 -1.62 1.05 4.06
C LYS A 31 -0.49 0.54 3.19
N LEU A 32 -0.76 0.35 1.90
CA LEU A 32 0.31 0.12 0.95
C LEU A 32 1.31 1.27 1.00
N ALA A 33 2.56 0.94 1.27
CA ALA A 33 3.67 1.86 1.17
C ALA A 33 4.43 1.66 -0.15
N VAL A 34 5.20 2.66 -0.55
CA VAL A 34 5.94 2.64 -1.82
C VAL A 34 7.41 2.97 -1.58
N ALA A 35 8.28 2.20 -2.25
CA ALA A 35 9.70 2.43 -2.33
C ALA A 35 10.15 2.47 -3.80
N THR A 36 11.21 3.23 -4.13
CA THR A 36 11.75 3.29 -5.50
C THR A 36 13.25 3.08 -5.48
N PHE A 37 13.71 2.07 -6.22
CA PHE A 37 15.10 1.61 -6.23
C PHE A 37 15.63 1.40 -7.64
N ALA A 38 16.94 1.55 -7.82
CA ALA A 38 17.67 1.15 -9.01
C ALA A 38 18.82 0.21 -8.62
N GLY A 39 18.86 -0.97 -9.19
CA GLY A 39 19.84 -2.01 -8.88
C GLY A 39 20.45 -2.64 -10.14
N GLY A 40 20.58 -1.87 -11.23
CA GLY A 40 20.96 -2.38 -12.55
C GLY A 40 19.76 -2.84 -13.36
N CYS A 41 19.90 -3.90 -14.14
CA CYS A 41 18.78 -4.44 -14.91
C CYS A 41 17.54 -4.65 -14.04
N PHE A 42 16.45 -3.96 -14.40
CA PHE A 42 15.21 -3.98 -13.63
C PHE A 42 14.55 -5.37 -13.62
N TRP A 43 14.68 -6.22 -14.64
CA TRP A 43 14.18 -7.61 -14.60
C TRP A 43 14.74 -8.41 -13.42
N CYS A 44 16.04 -8.20 -13.12
CA CYS A 44 16.67 -8.89 -11.99
C CYS A 44 16.23 -8.29 -10.67
N THR A 45 16.17 -6.96 -10.58
CA THR A 45 15.78 -6.26 -9.36
C THR A 45 14.29 -6.52 -9.02
N GLU A 46 13.41 -6.49 -10.01
CA GLU A 46 11.99 -6.88 -9.90
C GLU A 46 11.86 -8.31 -9.34
N SER A 47 12.44 -9.29 -10.02
CA SER A 47 12.41 -10.70 -9.60
C SER A 47 12.98 -10.93 -8.19
N ASP A 48 13.92 -10.11 -7.74
CA ASP A 48 14.51 -10.25 -6.41
C ASP A 48 13.60 -9.68 -5.30
N PHE A 49 12.84 -8.63 -5.60
CA PHE A 49 11.93 -8.01 -4.63
C PHE A 49 10.58 -8.72 -4.55
N GLU A 50 10.04 -9.26 -5.62
CA GLU A 50 8.77 -10.00 -5.62
C GLU A 50 8.79 -11.28 -4.78
N LYS A 51 9.98 -11.77 -4.41
CA LYS A 51 10.15 -12.94 -3.53
C LYS A 51 10.02 -12.61 -2.05
N LEU A 52 9.88 -11.33 -1.69
CA LEU A 52 9.79 -10.93 -0.30
C LEU A 52 8.32 -11.00 0.17
N ASP A 53 8.12 -11.64 1.30
CA ASP A 53 6.82 -11.57 2.00
C ASP A 53 6.51 -10.11 2.30
N GLY A 54 5.28 -9.69 2.04
CA GLY A 54 4.83 -8.31 2.22
C GLY A 54 5.06 -7.40 1.01
N VAL A 55 5.84 -7.80 0.01
CA VAL A 55 5.87 -7.14 -1.29
C VAL A 55 4.68 -7.61 -2.11
N LEU A 56 3.82 -6.68 -2.48
CA LEU A 56 2.56 -6.96 -3.16
C LEU A 56 2.67 -6.76 -4.66
N GLN A 57 3.55 -5.84 -5.07
CA GLN A 57 3.84 -5.59 -6.48
C GLN A 57 5.20 -4.93 -6.64
N VAL A 58 5.86 -5.24 -7.75
CA VAL A 58 7.03 -4.51 -8.24
C VAL A 58 6.76 -4.07 -9.68
N ILE A 59 7.04 -2.81 -9.98
CA ILE A 59 6.88 -2.25 -11.34
C ILE A 59 8.25 -1.87 -11.85
N SER A 60 8.68 -2.47 -12.95
CA SER A 60 9.86 -2.06 -13.70
C SER A 60 9.60 -0.72 -14.41
N GLY A 61 10.58 0.19 -14.39
CA GLY A 61 10.41 1.53 -14.95
C GLY A 61 11.70 2.34 -15.01
N TYR A 62 11.54 3.65 -15.12
CA TYR A 62 12.62 4.61 -15.31
C TYR A 62 12.49 5.78 -14.32
N SER A 63 13.62 6.17 -13.71
CA SER A 63 13.68 7.30 -12.78
C SER A 63 15.01 8.05 -12.85
N GLY A 64 15.10 9.21 -12.21
CA GLY A 64 16.33 9.98 -12.04
C GLY A 64 16.78 10.80 -13.26
N GLY A 65 16.00 10.82 -14.34
CA GLY A 65 16.21 11.66 -15.51
C GLY A 65 15.15 12.76 -15.66
N GLU A 66 15.38 13.69 -16.56
CA GLU A 66 14.50 14.84 -16.79
C GLU A 66 13.47 14.60 -17.92
N LYS A 67 13.76 13.64 -18.83
CA LYS A 67 12.89 13.37 -19.96
C LYS A 67 11.56 12.80 -19.51
N LYS A 68 10.45 13.46 -19.89
CA LYS A 68 9.09 12.97 -19.65
C LYS A 68 8.76 11.81 -20.59
N ASN A 69 8.09 10.78 -20.04
CA ASN A 69 7.64 9.58 -20.77
C ASN A 69 8.72 8.99 -21.68
N PRO A 70 9.90 8.62 -21.12
CA PRO A 70 10.96 8.02 -21.91
C PRO A 70 10.56 6.62 -22.36
N THR A 71 11.01 6.22 -23.54
CA THR A 71 10.90 4.83 -24.02
C THR A 71 12.13 4.02 -23.60
N TYR A 72 11.99 2.70 -23.56
CA TYR A 72 13.11 1.77 -23.30
C TYR A 72 14.33 2.06 -24.20
N LYS A 73 14.09 2.21 -25.50
CA LYS A 73 15.16 2.49 -26.47
C LYS A 73 15.93 3.76 -26.15
N GLU A 74 15.27 4.78 -25.65
CA GLU A 74 15.90 6.04 -25.28
C GLU A 74 16.72 5.89 -23.99
N VAL A 75 16.17 5.22 -22.97
CA VAL A 75 16.88 4.98 -21.71
C VAL A 75 18.08 4.06 -21.95
N ALA A 76 17.88 2.94 -22.61
CA ALA A 76 18.97 1.99 -22.93
C ALA A 76 20.10 2.61 -23.73
N SER A 77 19.84 3.67 -24.53
CA SER A 77 20.87 4.43 -25.22
C SER A 77 21.72 5.33 -24.31
N GLY A 78 21.38 5.45 -23.02
CA GLY A 78 22.08 6.30 -22.03
C GLY A 78 21.86 7.81 -22.18
N ARG A 79 21.01 8.27 -23.11
CA ARG A 79 20.85 9.69 -23.44
C ARG A 79 19.86 10.46 -22.57
N THR A 80 18.98 9.75 -21.82
CA THR A 80 17.90 10.37 -21.05
C THR A 80 18.28 10.76 -19.63
N LYS A 81 19.46 10.35 -19.16
CA LYS A 81 19.90 10.40 -17.75
C LYS A 81 19.03 9.55 -16.81
N HIS A 82 17.93 8.93 -17.27
CA HIS A 82 17.19 7.95 -16.47
C HIS A 82 18.04 6.72 -16.18
N THR A 83 17.73 6.08 -15.06
CA THR A 83 18.19 4.72 -14.76
C THR A 83 17.03 3.75 -14.82
N GLU A 84 17.30 2.50 -15.18
CA GLU A 84 16.36 1.41 -14.93
C GLU A 84 16.11 1.31 -13.42
N ALA A 85 14.87 1.36 -13.04
CA ALA A 85 14.43 1.40 -11.65
C ALA A 85 13.22 0.51 -11.45
N ILE A 86 12.95 0.17 -10.20
CA ILE A 86 11.72 -0.50 -9.78
C ILE A 86 10.96 0.37 -8.78
N GLN A 87 9.64 0.31 -8.82
CA GLN A 87 8.77 0.82 -7.79
C GLN A 87 8.13 -0.36 -7.07
N VAL A 88 8.38 -0.46 -5.75
CA VAL A 88 7.96 -1.57 -4.89
C VAL A 88 6.76 -1.12 -4.06
N TYR A 89 5.63 -1.77 -4.21
CA TYR A 89 4.45 -1.62 -3.38
C TYR A 89 4.45 -2.72 -2.34
N TYR A 90 4.39 -2.35 -1.06
CA TYR A 90 4.56 -3.30 0.03
C TYR A 90 3.64 -2.99 1.21
N ASP A 91 3.35 -4.03 1.98
CA ASP A 91 2.65 -3.93 3.26
C ASP A 91 3.68 -3.64 4.36
N PRO A 92 3.69 -2.43 4.95
CA PRO A 92 4.66 -2.06 5.98
C PRO A 92 4.49 -2.84 7.29
N ASP A 93 3.36 -3.51 7.50
CA ASP A 93 3.15 -4.37 8.66
C ASP A 93 3.80 -5.75 8.47
N VAL A 94 4.06 -6.16 7.23
CA VAL A 94 4.72 -7.42 6.89
C VAL A 94 6.21 -7.24 6.66
N ILE A 95 6.63 -6.18 5.98
CA ILE A 95 8.03 -5.85 5.75
C ILE A 95 8.26 -4.33 5.87
N SER A 96 9.21 -3.90 6.68
CA SER A 96 9.54 -2.49 6.84
C SER A 96 10.35 -1.95 5.64
N TYR A 97 10.39 -0.62 5.48
CA TYR A 97 11.28 0.04 4.49
C TYR A 97 12.75 -0.30 4.72
N GLU A 98 13.18 -0.47 6.00
CA GLU A 98 14.51 -0.94 6.35
C GLU A 98 14.77 -2.35 5.80
N GLY A 99 13.78 -3.23 5.86
CA GLY A 99 13.86 -4.59 5.27
C GLY A 99 14.07 -4.55 3.75
N LEU A 100 13.36 -3.65 3.05
CA LEU A 100 13.54 -3.45 1.62
C LEU A 100 14.95 -2.93 1.28
N LEU A 101 15.48 -1.98 2.04
CA LEU A 101 16.87 -1.50 1.88
C LEU A 101 17.88 -2.61 2.14
N HIS A 102 17.63 -3.42 3.18
CA HIS A 102 18.47 -4.57 3.49
C HIS A 102 18.51 -5.60 2.34
N ARG A 103 17.36 -5.79 1.64
CA ARG A 103 17.30 -6.56 0.41
C ARG A 103 18.08 -5.91 -0.72
N LEU A 104 17.90 -4.60 -0.92
CA LEU A 104 18.57 -3.85 -1.99
C LEU A 104 20.10 -4.04 -1.96
N TRP A 105 20.70 -3.89 -0.77
CA TRP A 105 22.15 -4.06 -0.59
C TRP A 105 22.63 -5.48 -0.91
N ARG A 106 21.75 -6.48 -0.89
CA ARG A 106 22.03 -7.88 -1.18
C ARG A 106 21.80 -8.28 -2.63
N VAL A 107 21.21 -7.41 -3.43
CA VAL A 107 20.88 -7.74 -4.83
C VAL A 107 21.62 -6.87 -5.84
N MET A 108 22.48 -5.95 -5.38
CA MET A 108 23.29 -5.09 -6.25
C MET A 108 24.72 -4.92 -5.72
N ASN A 109 25.58 -4.32 -6.54
CA ASN A 109 26.89 -3.82 -6.11
C ASN A 109 26.80 -2.32 -5.79
N PRO A 110 26.78 -1.90 -4.52
CA PRO A 110 26.55 -0.51 -4.14
C PRO A 110 27.74 0.41 -4.38
N VAL A 111 28.90 -0.13 -4.75
CA VAL A 111 30.15 0.62 -5.02
C VAL A 111 30.47 0.78 -6.50
N ASP A 112 29.61 0.25 -7.38
CA ASP A 112 29.78 0.37 -8.85
C ASP A 112 28.81 1.41 -9.41
N GLY A 113 29.26 2.62 -9.62
CA GLY A 113 28.45 3.74 -10.13
C GLY A 113 28.34 3.81 -11.66
N ASP A 114 29.00 2.91 -12.40
CA ASP A 114 29.03 2.91 -13.87
C ASP A 114 28.24 1.76 -14.50
N GLY A 115 27.41 1.11 -13.70
CA GLY A 115 26.55 0.02 -14.12
C GLY A 115 26.44 -1.06 -13.05
N GLN A 116 25.95 -2.23 -13.44
CA GLN A 116 25.86 -3.39 -12.57
C GLN A 116 26.24 -4.66 -13.34
N PHE A 117 27.25 -5.37 -12.89
CA PHE A 117 27.70 -6.63 -13.47
C PHE A 117 28.05 -6.48 -14.98
N VAL A 118 27.35 -7.21 -15.86
CA VAL A 118 27.55 -7.09 -17.34
C VAL A 118 26.86 -5.86 -17.93
N ASP A 119 25.89 -5.30 -17.24
CA ASP A 119 25.14 -4.14 -17.73
C ASP A 119 25.90 -2.86 -17.39
N ARG A 120 26.50 -2.25 -18.43
CA ARG A 120 27.35 -1.09 -18.25
C ARG A 120 26.68 0.17 -18.77
N GLY A 121 26.95 1.27 -18.08
CA GLY A 121 26.45 2.60 -18.39
C GLY A 121 25.58 3.18 -17.28
N LYS A 122 25.42 4.50 -17.29
CA LYS A 122 24.70 5.25 -16.22
C LYS A 122 23.22 4.88 -16.10
N GLN A 123 22.61 4.31 -17.13
CA GLN A 123 21.24 3.79 -17.09
C GLN A 123 21.11 2.54 -16.19
N TYR A 124 22.20 1.94 -15.76
CA TYR A 124 22.24 0.80 -14.84
C TYR A 124 22.90 1.14 -13.49
N ARG A 125 23.12 2.43 -13.20
CA ARG A 125 23.72 2.85 -11.92
C ARG A 125 22.80 2.51 -10.75
N PRO A 126 23.34 2.18 -9.56
CA PRO A 126 22.53 1.95 -8.37
C PRO A 126 22.01 3.28 -7.83
N ALA A 127 20.74 3.29 -7.40
CA ALA A 127 20.14 4.45 -6.76
C ALA A 127 19.03 4.08 -5.79
N VAL A 128 18.78 4.97 -4.80
CA VAL A 128 17.61 4.97 -3.94
C VAL A 128 16.92 6.33 -4.08
N TYR A 129 15.67 6.31 -4.52
CA TYR A 129 14.85 7.50 -4.67
C TYR A 129 13.84 7.58 -3.53
N TYR A 130 14.11 8.46 -2.54
CA TYR A 130 13.22 8.60 -1.38
C TYR A 130 11.99 9.46 -1.68
N HIS A 131 10.85 9.07 -1.12
CA HIS A 131 9.56 9.74 -1.31
C HIS A 131 9.30 10.82 -0.25
N ASN A 132 9.96 10.74 0.91
CA ASN A 132 9.79 11.65 2.03
C ASN A 132 11.02 11.68 2.95
N ALA A 133 10.99 12.57 3.96
CA ALA A 133 12.09 12.73 4.91
C ALA A 133 12.31 11.47 5.78
N ALA A 134 11.24 10.78 6.19
CA ALA A 134 11.37 9.57 7.00
C ALA A 134 12.10 8.45 6.23
N GLN A 135 11.77 8.22 4.96
CA GLN A 135 12.55 7.29 4.14
C GLN A 135 14.02 7.69 4.05
N LYS A 136 14.31 8.99 3.92
CA LYS A 136 15.70 9.47 3.86
C LYS A 136 16.48 9.13 5.13
N GLU A 137 15.90 9.31 6.31
CA GLU A 137 16.52 8.96 7.59
C GLU A 137 16.81 7.47 7.69
N VAL A 138 15.86 6.62 7.30
CA VAL A 138 16.05 5.16 7.27
C VAL A 138 17.16 4.77 6.30
N ILE A 139 17.28 5.42 5.13
CA ILE A 139 18.36 5.19 4.17
C ILE A 139 19.72 5.52 4.81
N GLU A 140 19.84 6.68 5.46
CA GLU A 140 21.08 7.11 6.09
C GLU A 140 21.54 6.12 7.18
N LYS A 141 20.60 5.66 8.01
CA LYS A 141 20.85 4.60 9.00
C LYS A 141 21.29 3.29 8.34
N SER A 142 20.56 2.85 7.33
CA SER A 142 20.85 1.60 6.60
C SER A 142 22.23 1.62 5.92
N ILE A 143 22.63 2.78 5.38
CA ILE A 143 23.99 2.99 4.84
C ILE A 143 25.05 2.89 5.95
N ALA A 144 24.81 3.48 7.11
CA ALA A 144 25.72 3.38 8.23
C ALA A 144 25.89 1.91 8.70
N ASP A 145 24.82 1.14 8.72
CA ASP A 145 24.84 -0.26 9.10
C ASP A 145 25.53 -1.11 8.02
N LEU A 146 25.27 -0.85 6.74
CA LEU A 146 26.00 -1.50 5.64
C LEU A 146 27.52 -1.30 5.76
N LYS A 147 27.96 -0.07 6.08
CA LYS A 147 29.40 0.23 6.28
C LYS A 147 29.99 -0.57 7.44
N LYS A 148 29.26 -0.75 8.55
CA LYS A 148 29.70 -1.56 9.70
C LYS A 148 29.95 -3.03 9.35
N THR A 149 29.29 -3.55 8.30
CA THR A 149 29.51 -4.94 7.88
C THR A 149 30.93 -5.20 7.35
N GLY A 150 31.64 -4.16 6.92
CA GLY A 150 32.97 -4.27 6.33
C GLY A 150 33.03 -4.99 5.00
N LYS A 151 31.88 -5.32 4.39
CA LYS A 151 31.80 -6.09 3.13
C LYS A 151 32.29 -5.30 1.91
N TYR A 152 32.30 -3.98 1.99
CA TYR A 152 32.73 -3.07 0.93
C TYR A 152 33.84 -2.15 1.43
N SER A 153 35.01 -2.20 0.80
CA SER A 153 36.17 -1.34 1.13
C SER A 153 36.14 0.01 0.41
N SER A 154 35.44 0.06 -0.74
CA SER A 154 35.30 1.29 -1.53
C SER A 154 34.11 2.13 -1.05
N PRO A 155 34.13 3.47 -1.25
CA PRO A 155 32.98 4.32 -1.01
C PRO A 155 31.75 3.86 -1.81
N LEU A 156 30.57 4.04 -1.23
CA LEU A 156 29.33 3.77 -1.94
C LEU A 156 29.17 4.73 -3.11
N ALA A 157 28.84 4.18 -4.26
CA ALA A 157 28.53 4.90 -5.49
C ALA A 157 27.02 5.00 -5.75
N THR A 158 26.20 4.43 -4.84
CA THR A 158 24.75 4.46 -4.92
C THR A 158 24.25 5.91 -4.77
N GLU A 159 23.51 6.38 -5.77
CA GLU A 159 22.83 7.69 -5.73
C GLU A 159 21.72 7.68 -4.71
N ILE A 160 21.67 8.71 -3.84
CA ILE A 160 20.55 8.93 -2.89
C ILE A 160 19.95 10.29 -3.21
N SER A 161 18.73 10.30 -3.77
CA SER A 161 18.06 11.54 -4.17
C SER A 161 16.55 11.47 -3.97
N PRO A 162 15.85 12.63 -3.89
CA PRO A 162 14.41 12.64 -3.83
C PRO A 162 13.82 12.07 -5.13
N LEU A 163 12.71 11.33 -5.01
CA LEU A 163 11.94 10.91 -6.17
C LEU A 163 11.29 12.13 -6.83
N THR A 164 11.65 12.43 -8.06
CA THR A 164 11.04 13.50 -8.86
C THR A 164 9.99 12.97 -9.84
N SER A 165 10.24 11.80 -10.40
CA SER A 165 9.33 11.12 -11.33
C SER A 165 9.68 9.64 -11.44
N PHE A 166 8.68 8.83 -11.72
CA PHE A 166 8.82 7.44 -12.12
C PHE A 166 7.92 7.20 -13.33
N TYR A 167 8.47 6.55 -14.35
CA TYR A 167 7.75 6.19 -15.57
C TYR A 167 7.78 4.67 -15.70
N PRO A 168 6.63 3.98 -15.63
CA PRO A 168 6.57 2.54 -15.88
C PRO A 168 7.19 2.19 -17.23
N ALA A 169 7.94 1.12 -17.27
CA ALA A 169 8.43 0.56 -18.53
C ALA A 169 7.28 -0.13 -19.28
N GLU A 170 7.51 -0.39 -20.55
CA GLU A 170 6.55 -1.03 -21.45
C GLU A 170 6.14 -2.42 -20.92
N ASP A 171 4.91 -2.86 -21.18
CA ASP A 171 4.29 -4.07 -20.63
C ASP A 171 5.12 -5.35 -20.84
N TYR A 172 5.90 -5.44 -21.93
CA TYR A 172 6.77 -6.60 -22.19
C TYR A 172 7.99 -6.68 -21.27
N HIS A 173 8.25 -5.65 -20.46
CA HIS A 173 9.29 -5.64 -19.43
C HIS A 173 8.77 -6.05 -18.06
N GLN A 174 7.47 -5.90 -17.79
CA GLN A 174 6.87 -6.26 -16.50
C GLN A 174 6.80 -7.79 -16.37
N ASP A 175 7.11 -8.30 -15.16
CA ASP A 175 7.13 -9.74 -14.85
C ASP A 175 7.99 -10.56 -15.84
N TYR A 176 9.07 -9.97 -16.35
CA TYR A 176 9.82 -10.60 -17.43
C TYR A 176 10.34 -11.99 -17.06
N HIS A 177 10.74 -12.18 -15.82
CA HIS A 177 11.24 -13.46 -15.30
C HIS A 177 10.18 -14.57 -15.30
N THR A 178 8.89 -14.20 -15.11
CA THR A 178 7.75 -15.12 -15.16
C THR A 178 7.26 -15.35 -16.59
N LYS A 179 7.20 -14.28 -17.40
CA LYS A 179 6.75 -14.36 -18.80
C LYS A 179 7.77 -15.03 -19.72
N ASN A 180 9.07 -14.95 -19.40
CA ASN A 180 10.18 -15.45 -20.21
C ASN A 180 11.22 -16.23 -19.37
N PRO A 181 10.85 -17.27 -18.60
CA PRO A 181 11.68 -17.85 -17.55
C PRO A 181 13.03 -18.42 -18.08
N ILE A 182 13.02 -19.06 -19.24
CA ILE A 182 14.26 -19.64 -19.82
C ILE A 182 15.23 -18.55 -20.22
N ARG A 183 14.73 -17.53 -20.93
CA ARG A 183 15.57 -16.42 -21.41
C ARG A 183 16.10 -15.58 -20.25
N TYR A 184 15.27 -15.32 -19.25
CA TYR A 184 15.65 -14.63 -18.03
C TYR A 184 16.73 -15.40 -17.24
N SER A 185 16.54 -16.71 -17.04
CA SER A 185 17.50 -17.55 -16.32
C SER A 185 18.87 -17.55 -17.02
N TYR A 186 18.88 -17.69 -18.35
CA TYR A 186 20.12 -17.62 -19.13
C TYR A 186 20.83 -16.27 -18.96
N TYR A 187 20.09 -15.16 -19.09
CA TYR A 187 20.61 -13.82 -18.90
C TYR A 187 21.15 -13.62 -17.47
N ARG A 188 20.37 -13.94 -16.43
CA ARG A 188 20.77 -13.77 -15.04
C ARG A 188 22.04 -14.54 -14.69
N ASN A 189 22.11 -15.80 -15.10
CA ASN A 189 23.30 -16.64 -14.88
C ASN A 189 24.52 -16.09 -15.63
N GLY A 190 24.34 -15.64 -16.88
CA GLY A 190 25.39 -15.04 -17.69
C GLY A 190 25.88 -13.69 -17.19
N SER A 191 25.05 -12.95 -16.47
CA SER A 191 25.38 -11.61 -15.94
C SER A 191 26.48 -11.62 -14.88
N GLY A 192 26.73 -12.75 -14.23
CA GLY A 192 27.66 -12.86 -13.10
C GLY A 192 27.12 -12.30 -11.78
N ARG A 193 25.89 -11.77 -11.76
CA ARG A 193 25.24 -11.16 -10.57
C ARG A 193 25.25 -12.11 -9.38
N ASP A 194 24.70 -13.30 -9.52
CA ASP A 194 24.57 -14.25 -8.42
C ASP A 194 25.93 -14.73 -7.89
N ARG A 195 26.92 -14.90 -8.79
CA ARG A 195 28.30 -15.26 -8.39
C ARG A 195 28.92 -14.17 -7.52
N TYR A 196 28.80 -12.91 -7.93
CA TYR A 196 29.32 -11.78 -7.18
C TYR A 196 28.65 -11.65 -5.83
N LEU A 197 27.31 -11.67 -5.80
CA LEU A 197 26.54 -11.49 -4.58
C LEU A 197 26.78 -12.61 -3.57
N ASN A 198 26.83 -13.86 -4.01
CA ASN A 198 27.21 -14.98 -3.15
C ASN A 198 28.66 -14.85 -2.62
N GLY A 199 29.57 -14.32 -3.42
CA GLY A 199 30.95 -14.05 -2.99
C GLY A 199 31.04 -12.99 -1.89
N VAL A 200 30.21 -11.94 -1.95
CA VAL A 200 30.18 -10.85 -0.96
C VAL A 200 29.42 -11.27 0.30
N TRP A 201 28.26 -11.90 0.14
CA TRP A 201 27.32 -12.14 1.26
C TRP A 201 27.46 -13.56 1.84
N GLY A 202 27.91 -14.55 1.06
CA GLY A 202 28.00 -15.95 1.52
C GLY A 202 26.63 -16.46 2.02
N GLU A 203 26.60 -17.03 3.22
CA GLU A 203 25.34 -17.50 3.83
C GLU A 203 24.36 -16.37 4.14
N ASP A 204 24.86 -15.15 4.40
CA ASP A 204 24.01 -13.95 4.62
C ASP A 204 23.20 -13.54 3.38
N TYR A 205 23.48 -14.12 2.21
CA TYR A 205 22.67 -13.91 1.00
C TYR A 205 21.26 -14.48 1.14
N LYS A 206 21.11 -15.56 1.90
CA LYS A 206 19.84 -16.22 2.22
C LYS A 206 19.25 -15.70 3.54
N PHE A 207 19.14 -14.39 3.64
CA PHE A 207 18.68 -13.75 4.86
C PHE A 207 17.18 -13.97 5.09
N ASP A 208 16.79 -14.19 6.35
CA ASP A 208 15.39 -14.27 6.79
C ASP A 208 14.83 -12.86 7.03
N TYR A 209 13.98 -12.40 6.14
CA TYR A 209 13.37 -11.06 6.22
C TYR A 209 12.22 -10.98 7.22
N SER A 210 11.78 -12.07 7.83
CA SER A 210 10.74 -12.06 8.87
C SER A 210 11.11 -11.20 10.09
N VAL A 211 12.40 -10.96 10.32
CA VAL A 211 12.92 -10.07 11.36
C VAL A 211 12.56 -8.60 11.13
N PHE A 212 12.22 -8.22 9.89
CA PHE A 212 11.76 -6.88 9.51
C PHE A 212 10.23 -6.76 9.48
N ARG A 213 9.52 -7.79 9.94
CA ARG A 213 8.09 -7.71 10.17
C ARG A 213 7.84 -6.75 11.33
N ASN A 214 6.93 -5.83 11.14
CA ASN A 214 6.60 -4.84 12.15
C ASN A 214 6.02 -5.53 13.39
N GLN A 215 6.82 -5.63 14.44
CA GLN A 215 6.29 -5.92 15.76
C GLN A 215 5.72 -4.60 16.26
N ALA A 216 4.45 -4.49 16.45
CA ALA A 216 3.54 -3.43 16.92
C ALA A 216 4.10 -2.23 17.73
N SER A 217 5.37 -1.88 17.59
CA SER A 217 6.08 -0.90 18.40
C SER A 217 6.68 0.27 17.63
N LEU A 218 6.42 0.40 16.33
CA LEU A 218 6.76 1.63 15.61
C LEU A 218 5.55 2.56 15.56
N ALA A 219 5.08 2.93 16.77
CA ALA A 219 3.99 3.87 16.99
C ALA A 219 4.27 5.30 16.49
N ASP A 220 5.44 5.59 15.95
CA ASP A 220 5.90 6.93 15.57
C ASP A 220 6.35 7.08 14.10
N GLU A 221 6.21 6.09 13.24
CA GLU A 221 6.33 6.38 11.82
C GLU A 221 5.10 7.18 11.38
N PRO A 222 5.27 8.38 10.77
CA PRO A 222 4.14 9.10 10.22
C PRO A 222 3.45 8.18 9.23
N ALA A 223 2.22 7.81 9.57
CA ALA A 223 1.41 6.82 8.87
C ALA A 223 1.61 6.91 7.35
N ALA A 224 2.17 5.86 6.75
CA ALA A 224 2.42 5.82 5.32
C ALA A 224 1.12 6.21 4.60
N ARG A 225 1.14 7.34 3.88
CA ARG A 225 -0.03 7.82 3.16
C ARG A 225 -0.35 6.78 2.09
N PHE A 226 -1.58 6.30 2.03
CA PHE A 226 -2.02 5.42 0.94
C PHE A 226 -1.59 6.02 -0.40
N VAL A 227 -0.89 5.24 -1.20
CA VAL A 227 -0.54 5.59 -2.56
C VAL A 227 -1.38 4.72 -3.47
N LYS A 228 -2.27 5.35 -4.24
CA LYS A 228 -3.12 4.61 -5.18
C LYS A 228 -2.23 3.84 -6.15
N PRO A 229 -2.44 2.51 -6.30
CA PRO A 229 -1.68 1.71 -7.24
C PRO A 229 -1.76 2.24 -8.67
N THR A 230 -0.78 1.91 -9.49
CA THR A 230 -0.79 2.34 -10.90
C THR A 230 -1.95 1.73 -11.67
N GLU A 231 -2.33 2.36 -12.77
CA GLU A 231 -3.38 1.87 -13.67
C GLU A 231 -3.10 0.44 -14.14
N HIS A 232 -1.84 0.15 -14.45
CA HIS A 232 -1.41 -1.20 -14.87
C HIS A 232 -1.67 -2.25 -13.78
N TYR A 233 -1.32 -1.96 -12.53
CA TYR A 233 -1.63 -2.86 -11.41
C TYR A 233 -3.13 -3.05 -11.22
N LEU A 234 -3.89 -1.97 -11.21
CA LEU A 234 -5.33 -2.04 -11.04
C LEU A 234 -5.99 -2.90 -12.15
N LYS A 235 -5.50 -2.79 -13.40
CA LYS A 235 -5.95 -3.66 -14.50
C LYS A 235 -5.57 -5.13 -14.33
N SER A 236 -4.45 -5.43 -13.69
CA SER A 236 -4.01 -6.81 -13.49
C SER A 236 -4.57 -7.46 -12.23
N SER A 237 -4.82 -6.69 -11.18
CA SER A 237 -5.30 -7.18 -9.87
C SER A 237 -6.81 -7.21 -9.73
N LEU A 238 -7.50 -6.33 -10.43
CA LEU A 238 -8.96 -6.26 -10.45
C LEU A 238 -9.53 -7.06 -11.62
N SER A 239 -10.73 -7.64 -11.43
CA SER A 239 -11.46 -8.16 -12.58
C SER A 239 -11.82 -7.02 -13.56
N PRO A 240 -12.10 -7.29 -14.83
CA PRO A 240 -12.51 -6.27 -15.78
C PRO A 240 -13.71 -5.44 -15.33
N LEU A 241 -14.66 -6.05 -14.61
CA LEU A 241 -15.82 -5.36 -14.05
C LEU A 241 -15.42 -4.45 -12.87
N GLN A 242 -14.59 -4.94 -11.94
CA GLN A 242 -14.11 -4.16 -10.82
C GLN A 242 -13.31 -2.94 -11.28
N TYR A 243 -12.40 -3.14 -12.24
CA TYR A 243 -11.65 -2.04 -12.83
C TYR A 243 -12.58 -1.01 -13.51
N LYS A 244 -13.51 -1.47 -14.35
CA LYS A 244 -14.47 -0.61 -15.02
C LYS A 244 -15.32 0.20 -14.04
N VAL A 245 -15.78 -0.42 -12.96
CA VAL A 245 -16.58 0.27 -11.94
C VAL A 245 -15.74 1.27 -11.16
N THR A 246 -14.61 0.84 -10.60
CA THR A 246 -13.84 1.68 -9.67
C THR A 246 -13.02 2.79 -10.34
N GLN A 247 -12.59 2.59 -11.61
CA GLN A 247 -11.66 3.49 -12.30
C GLN A 247 -12.25 4.19 -13.52
N GLU A 248 -13.34 3.68 -14.09
CA GLU A 248 -13.99 4.21 -15.30
C GLU A 248 -15.45 4.62 -15.05
N ASP A 249 -15.81 4.81 -13.76
CA ASP A 249 -17.14 5.24 -13.30
C ASP A 249 -18.28 4.34 -13.84
N GLY A 250 -17.98 3.05 -14.02
CA GLY A 250 -18.91 2.07 -14.54
C GLY A 250 -20.00 1.68 -13.54
N THR A 251 -21.03 0.98 -14.03
CA THR A 251 -22.08 0.39 -13.21
C THR A 251 -22.26 -1.07 -13.58
N GLU A 252 -22.33 -1.95 -12.59
CA GLU A 252 -22.64 -3.37 -12.74
C GLU A 252 -24.14 -3.60 -12.95
N ARG A 253 -24.54 -4.83 -13.30
CA ARG A 253 -25.95 -5.15 -13.53
C ARG A 253 -26.74 -5.27 -12.23
N ALA A 254 -27.96 -4.72 -12.23
CA ALA A 254 -28.91 -4.88 -11.12
C ALA A 254 -29.29 -6.35 -10.97
N PHE A 255 -29.36 -6.84 -9.71
CA PHE A 255 -29.72 -8.21 -9.32
C PHE A 255 -28.75 -9.30 -9.80
N ASP A 256 -27.69 -8.92 -10.51
CA ASP A 256 -26.66 -9.80 -11.05
C ASP A 256 -25.29 -9.29 -10.58
N ASN A 257 -25.13 -9.21 -9.24
CA ASN A 257 -23.90 -8.76 -8.57
C ASN A 257 -23.80 -9.42 -7.18
N GLU A 258 -22.61 -9.43 -6.61
CA GLU A 258 -22.26 -10.28 -5.48
C GLU A 258 -23.03 -9.96 -4.19
N PHE A 259 -23.22 -8.66 -3.86
CA PHE A 259 -23.67 -8.25 -2.53
C PHE A 259 -25.10 -7.68 -2.48
N TRP A 260 -25.85 -7.67 -3.58
CA TRP A 260 -27.23 -7.14 -3.56
C TRP A 260 -28.12 -7.85 -2.53
N ASN A 261 -27.91 -9.17 -2.34
CA ASN A 261 -28.67 -10.00 -1.39
C ASN A 261 -27.81 -10.56 -0.24
N GLU A 262 -26.60 -10.04 0.00
CA GLU A 262 -25.76 -10.44 1.14
C GLU A 262 -26.42 -10.01 2.47
N LYS A 263 -26.52 -10.96 3.43
CA LYS A 263 -27.22 -10.76 4.72
C LYS A 263 -26.33 -11.09 5.93
N ARG A 264 -25.13 -11.61 5.71
CA ARG A 264 -24.23 -11.91 6.83
C ARG A 264 -23.81 -10.63 7.52
N ALA A 265 -23.53 -10.74 8.82
CA ALA A 265 -22.94 -9.66 9.60
C ALA A 265 -21.48 -9.44 9.19
N GLY A 266 -21.08 -8.19 9.00
CA GLY A 266 -19.73 -7.84 8.57
C GLY A 266 -19.61 -6.40 8.06
N ILE A 267 -18.49 -6.06 7.50
CA ILE A 267 -18.22 -4.75 6.89
C ILE A 267 -17.95 -4.88 5.39
N TYR A 268 -18.19 -3.78 4.68
CA TYR A 268 -17.88 -3.60 3.27
C TYR A 268 -16.73 -2.60 3.17
N ILE A 269 -15.63 -3.02 2.55
CA ILE A 269 -14.41 -2.23 2.38
C ILE A 269 -14.23 -1.88 0.91
N ASP A 270 -13.50 -0.79 0.62
CA ASP A 270 -13.07 -0.49 -0.75
C ASP A 270 -12.15 -1.61 -1.28
N ILE A 271 -12.41 -2.08 -2.49
CA ILE A 271 -11.64 -3.19 -3.07
C ILE A 271 -10.21 -2.80 -3.45
N VAL A 272 -9.94 -1.50 -3.63
CA VAL A 272 -8.63 -0.96 -4.03
C VAL A 272 -7.77 -0.63 -2.82
N SER A 273 -8.31 0.10 -1.84
CA SER A 273 -7.56 0.57 -0.67
C SER A 273 -7.70 -0.31 0.57
N GLY A 274 -8.75 -1.14 0.64
CA GLY A 274 -9.09 -1.88 1.85
C GLY A 274 -9.71 -1.02 2.96
N GLU A 275 -10.01 0.26 2.72
CA GLU A 275 -10.63 1.12 3.72
C GLU A 275 -12.08 0.71 4.04
N PRO A 276 -12.49 0.65 5.32
CA PRO A 276 -13.86 0.34 5.69
C PRO A 276 -14.80 1.47 5.24
N LEU A 277 -15.91 1.10 4.60
CA LEU A 277 -16.87 2.06 4.04
C LEU A 277 -18.26 1.93 4.66
N PHE A 278 -18.80 0.71 4.71
CA PHE A 278 -20.19 0.47 5.18
C PHE A 278 -20.26 -0.73 6.11
N SER A 279 -21.26 -0.70 7.01
CA SER A 279 -21.60 -1.81 7.91
C SER A 279 -22.82 -2.58 7.40
N SER A 280 -22.87 -3.88 7.65
CA SER A 280 -24.05 -4.70 7.43
C SER A 280 -25.26 -4.24 8.26
N ALA A 281 -25.03 -3.59 9.41
CA ALA A 281 -26.09 -3.03 10.25
C ALA A 281 -26.84 -1.89 9.56
N ASP A 282 -26.18 -1.15 8.68
CA ASP A 282 -26.79 -0.04 7.91
C ASP A 282 -27.32 -0.48 6.55
N LYS A 283 -27.15 -1.78 6.19
CA LYS A 283 -27.61 -2.32 4.91
C LYS A 283 -29.10 -2.66 4.94
N PHE A 284 -29.83 -2.27 3.91
CA PHE A 284 -31.25 -2.56 3.79
C PHE A 284 -31.66 -3.06 2.40
N LYS A 285 -32.83 -3.68 2.30
CA LYS A 285 -33.40 -4.16 1.03
C LYS A 285 -34.09 -3.02 0.30
N SER A 286 -33.39 -2.37 -0.63
CA SER A 286 -33.94 -1.26 -1.43
C SER A 286 -34.85 -1.72 -2.58
N GLY A 287 -34.70 -2.95 -3.05
CA GLY A 287 -35.42 -3.45 -4.24
C GLY A 287 -34.82 -2.99 -5.57
N THR A 288 -33.70 -2.26 -5.56
CA THR A 288 -33.06 -1.72 -6.77
C THR A 288 -32.10 -2.69 -7.46
N GLY A 289 -31.69 -3.75 -6.75
CA GLY A 289 -30.79 -4.77 -7.27
C GLY A 289 -29.31 -4.50 -7.02
N TRP A 290 -28.98 -3.49 -6.21
CA TRP A 290 -27.64 -3.19 -5.72
C TRP A 290 -27.62 -3.15 -4.19
N PRO A 291 -26.47 -3.41 -3.53
CA PRO A 291 -26.33 -3.19 -2.10
C PRO A 291 -26.62 -1.74 -1.77
N SER A 292 -27.46 -1.54 -0.77
CA SER A 292 -27.95 -0.21 -0.37
C SER A 292 -27.78 -0.01 1.13
N PHE A 293 -27.24 1.13 1.53
CA PHE A 293 -26.93 1.48 2.91
C PHE A 293 -27.57 2.82 3.29
N THR A 294 -27.94 2.97 4.57
CA THR A 294 -28.51 4.21 5.09
C THR A 294 -27.46 5.27 5.39
N GLN A 295 -26.23 4.85 5.66
CA GLN A 295 -25.11 5.72 5.98
C GLN A 295 -23.76 4.96 5.83
N PRO A 296 -22.63 5.67 5.68
CA PRO A 296 -21.30 5.08 5.81
C PRO A 296 -20.97 4.81 7.29
N ILE A 297 -19.92 4.03 7.55
CA ILE A 297 -19.35 3.81 8.89
C ILE A 297 -19.03 5.16 9.53
N LYS A 298 -19.38 5.33 10.80
CA LYS A 298 -19.14 6.57 11.55
C LYS A 298 -17.65 6.95 11.52
N GLY A 299 -17.38 8.18 11.07
CA GLY A 299 -16.02 8.71 10.92
C GLY A 299 -15.42 8.52 9.51
N VAL A 300 -16.10 7.80 8.63
CA VAL A 300 -15.70 7.70 7.21
C VAL A 300 -16.34 8.86 6.44
N SER A 301 -15.49 9.67 5.79
CA SER A 301 -15.92 10.84 5.01
C SER A 301 -15.98 10.46 3.52
N ILE A 302 -17.07 9.84 3.09
CA ILE A 302 -17.33 9.56 1.67
C ILE A 302 -17.24 10.85 0.85
N ILE A 303 -16.58 10.79 -0.31
CA ILE A 303 -16.49 11.93 -1.22
C ILE A 303 -17.74 11.95 -2.11
N GLU A 304 -18.42 13.10 -2.13
CA GLU A 304 -19.59 13.34 -2.97
C GLU A 304 -19.23 14.27 -4.11
N LYS A 305 -19.57 13.88 -5.33
CA LYS A 305 -19.38 14.68 -6.55
C LYS A 305 -20.69 14.80 -7.32
N VAL A 306 -20.93 15.95 -7.96
CA VAL A 306 -22.09 16.10 -8.85
C VAL A 306 -21.81 15.36 -10.15
N ASP A 307 -22.65 14.37 -10.46
CA ASP A 307 -22.65 13.64 -11.73
C ASP A 307 -23.80 14.17 -12.62
N THR A 308 -23.44 14.67 -13.80
CA THR A 308 -24.39 15.18 -14.79
C THR A 308 -24.50 14.29 -16.03
N SER A 309 -23.93 13.09 -15.99
CA SER A 309 -24.00 12.13 -17.09
C SER A 309 -25.43 11.68 -17.36
N PHE A 310 -25.68 11.18 -18.56
CA PHE A 310 -27.00 10.65 -19.02
C PHE A 310 -28.16 11.66 -18.89
N PHE A 311 -27.90 12.96 -18.99
CA PHE A 311 -28.91 14.04 -18.84
C PHE A 311 -29.64 14.05 -17.48
N MET A 312 -29.04 13.43 -16.44
CA MET A 312 -29.54 13.44 -15.08
C MET A 312 -28.55 14.15 -14.16
N LYS A 313 -29.08 14.78 -13.11
CA LYS A 313 -28.23 15.30 -12.02
C LYS A 313 -28.31 14.35 -10.84
N ARG A 314 -27.20 13.68 -10.55
CA ARG A 314 -27.07 12.73 -9.43
C ARG A 314 -25.91 13.13 -8.52
N VAL A 315 -25.82 12.54 -7.35
CA VAL A 315 -24.65 12.66 -6.48
C VAL A 315 -23.89 11.35 -6.55
N GLU A 316 -22.74 11.39 -7.20
CA GLU A 316 -21.78 10.30 -7.20
C GLU A 316 -21.13 10.19 -5.84
N VAL A 317 -20.89 8.95 -5.37
CA VAL A 317 -20.12 8.67 -4.15
C VAL A 317 -18.83 7.92 -4.50
N ARG A 318 -17.73 8.40 -3.92
CA ARG A 318 -16.38 7.85 -4.12
C ARG A 318 -15.71 7.57 -2.78
N SER A 319 -14.80 6.62 -2.76
CA SER A 319 -14.02 6.31 -1.57
C SER A 319 -13.02 7.42 -1.25
N PRO A 320 -12.82 7.76 0.05
CA PRO A 320 -11.97 8.89 0.45
C PRO A 320 -10.48 8.67 0.21
N VAL A 321 -10.01 7.42 0.22
CA VAL A 321 -8.59 7.08 0.14
C VAL A 321 -8.17 6.72 -1.28
N ALA A 322 -8.89 5.80 -1.95
CA ALA A 322 -8.53 5.35 -3.29
C ALA A 322 -9.16 6.17 -4.43
N ASP A 323 -10.11 7.05 -4.12
CA ASP A 323 -10.95 7.75 -5.12
C ASP A 323 -11.60 6.75 -6.11
N SER A 324 -12.03 5.59 -5.58
CA SER A 324 -12.80 4.61 -6.35
C SER A 324 -14.22 5.10 -6.52
N HIS A 325 -14.77 5.01 -7.75
CA HIS A 325 -16.21 5.17 -7.93
C HIS A 325 -16.94 4.03 -7.19
N LEU A 326 -17.84 4.39 -6.29
CA LEU A 326 -18.62 3.44 -5.50
C LEU A 326 -20.04 3.26 -6.04
N GLY A 327 -20.68 4.36 -6.43
CA GLY A 327 -22.06 4.41 -6.84
C GLY A 327 -22.66 5.79 -6.69
N HIS A 328 -23.94 5.88 -6.26
CA HIS A 328 -24.65 7.15 -6.14
C HIS A 328 -25.47 7.23 -4.86
N LEU A 329 -25.68 8.46 -4.39
CA LEU A 329 -26.51 8.82 -3.25
C LEU A 329 -27.88 9.29 -3.71
N PHE A 330 -28.95 8.79 -3.08
CA PHE A 330 -30.33 9.13 -3.35
C PHE A 330 -31.08 9.55 -2.06
N PRO A 331 -32.05 10.47 -2.14
CA PRO A 331 -32.84 10.93 -1.00
C PRO A 331 -34.12 10.12 -0.81
N ASP A 332 -34.12 8.83 -1.12
CA ASP A 332 -35.24 7.91 -1.08
C ASP A 332 -35.00 6.72 -0.14
N GLY A 333 -34.08 6.86 0.79
CA GLY A 333 -33.75 5.86 1.81
C GLY A 333 -34.76 5.85 2.99
N PRO A 334 -34.65 4.82 3.86
CA PRO A 334 -35.47 4.74 5.05
C PRO A 334 -35.01 5.72 6.16
N ALA A 335 -35.89 5.94 7.15
CA ALA A 335 -35.47 6.61 8.38
C ALA A 335 -34.32 5.83 9.07
N PRO A 336 -33.42 6.48 9.83
CA PRO A 336 -33.49 7.89 10.27
C PRO A 336 -32.91 8.90 9.27
N THR A 337 -32.07 8.48 8.33
CA THR A 337 -31.33 9.42 7.45
C THR A 337 -32.14 9.88 6.25
N GLY A 338 -33.08 9.08 5.77
CA GLY A 338 -33.77 9.33 4.50
C GLY A 338 -32.87 9.15 3.28
N LEU A 339 -31.62 8.70 3.47
CA LEU A 339 -30.61 8.55 2.43
C LEU A 339 -30.44 7.09 2.02
N ARG A 340 -30.12 6.89 0.75
CA ARG A 340 -29.76 5.59 0.17
C ARG A 340 -28.46 5.71 -0.59
N TYR A 341 -27.41 5.14 -0.04
CA TYR A 341 -26.13 4.88 -0.72
C TYR A 341 -26.29 3.62 -1.56
N CYS A 342 -26.47 3.78 -2.87
CA CYS A 342 -26.64 2.69 -3.83
C CYS A 342 -25.28 2.37 -4.42
N ILE A 343 -24.67 1.28 -3.98
CA ILE A 343 -23.25 1.00 -4.18
C ILE A 343 -23.08 -0.22 -5.09
N ASN A 344 -22.09 -0.19 -5.98
CA ASN A 344 -21.71 -1.34 -6.80
C ASN A 344 -20.99 -2.39 -5.93
N SER A 345 -21.40 -3.64 -6.00
CA SER A 345 -20.69 -4.75 -5.37
C SER A 345 -19.24 -4.85 -5.87
N ALA A 346 -19.04 -4.56 -7.15
CA ALA A 346 -17.71 -4.62 -7.79
C ALA A 346 -16.70 -3.60 -7.23
N SER A 347 -17.16 -2.55 -6.54
CA SER A 347 -16.27 -1.61 -5.84
C SER A 347 -15.96 -2.03 -4.40
N LEU A 348 -16.57 -3.10 -3.92
CA LEU A 348 -16.52 -3.54 -2.54
C LEU A 348 -15.86 -4.92 -2.39
N LYS A 349 -15.30 -5.16 -1.22
CA LYS A 349 -15.04 -6.49 -0.68
C LYS A 349 -15.78 -6.62 0.65
N PHE A 350 -16.46 -7.75 0.85
CA PHE A 350 -17.15 -8.04 2.10
C PHE A 350 -16.24 -8.82 3.05
N ILE A 351 -16.16 -8.39 4.30
CA ILE A 351 -15.43 -9.06 5.38
C ILE A 351 -16.44 -9.55 6.41
N PRO A 352 -16.69 -10.87 6.52
CA PRO A 352 -17.58 -11.42 7.51
C PRO A 352 -17.13 -11.12 8.95
N LYS A 353 -18.07 -10.97 9.89
CA LYS A 353 -17.79 -10.64 11.30
C LYS A 353 -16.72 -11.55 11.92
N GLU A 354 -16.80 -12.84 11.67
CA GLU A 354 -15.88 -13.87 12.17
C GLU A 354 -14.44 -13.72 11.65
N GLU A 355 -14.25 -13.08 10.49
CA GLU A 355 -12.94 -12.87 9.87
C GLU A 355 -12.36 -11.48 10.17
N MET A 356 -13.14 -10.54 10.67
CA MET A 356 -12.74 -9.15 10.85
C MET A 356 -11.50 -9.00 11.72
N ALA A 357 -11.44 -9.71 12.84
CA ALA A 357 -10.27 -9.63 13.74
C ALA A 357 -8.99 -10.16 13.06
N ALA A 358 -9.09 -11.26 12.34
CA ALA A 358 -7.96 -11.87 11.64
C ALA A 358 -7.48 -11.03 10.44
N GLN A 359 -8.38 -10.25 9.82
CA GLN A 359 -8.08 -9.38 8.69
C GLN A 359 -7.79 -7.93 9.09
N GLY A 360 -7.58 -7.63 10.39
CA GLY A 360 -7.18 -6.30 10.87
C GLY A 360 -8.33 -5.30 11.11
N TYR A 361 -9.59 -5.76 11.07
CA TYR A 361 -10.77 -4.92 11.25
C TYR A 361 -11.45 -5.08 12.63
N ALA A 362 -10.72 -5.55 13.66
CA ALA A 362 -11.26 -5.76 14.99
C ALA A 362 -11.93 -4.51 15.61
N ALA A 363 -11.39 -3.31 15.31
CA ALA A 363 -11.92 -2.04 15.80
C ALA A 363 -13.34 -1.71 15.32
N TYR A 364 -13.86 -2.44 14.33
CA TYR A 364 -15.20 -2.22 13.76
C TYR A 364 -16.23 -3.28 14.20
N LEU A 365 -15.86 -4.21 15.08
CA LEU A 365 -16.74 -5.27 15.54
C LEU A 365 -17.99 -4.73 16.28
N ASP A 366 -17.82 -3.66 17.06
CA ASP A 366 -18.91 -3.02 17.80
C ASP A 366 -19.96 -2.34 16.90
N LEU A 367 -19.65 -2.15 15.61
CA LEU A 367 -20.56 -1.53 14.63
C LEU A 367 -21.51 -2.53 13.96
N ILE A 368 -21.39 -3.81 14.32
CA ILE A 368 -22.08 -4.91 13.62
C ILE A 368 -23.12 -5.59 14.54
N GLU A 369 -23.30 -5.09 15.73
CA GLU A 369 -24.30 -5.59 16.68
C GLU A 369 -25.69 -5.02 16.47
#